data_cec038f3084685c00792a83efa519470
#
_entry.id   cec038f3084685c00792a83efa519470
#
_cell.length_a   1.000
_cell.length_b   1.000
_cell.length_c   1.000
_cell.angle_alpha   90.00
_cell.angle_beta   90.00
_cell.angle_gamma   90.00
#
_symmetry.space_group_name_H-M   'P 1'
#
loop_
_entity.id
_entity.type
_entity.pdbx_description
1 polymer ?
#
loop_
_entity_poly.entity_id
_entity_poly.type
_entity_poly.pdbx_seq_one_letter_code
_entity_poly.pdbx_strand_id
1 'polypeptide(L)'
;MIALDLSRLLSRAGSATPSGIDRVELAYAKHLLAGKTTYCFAARHALGGIGLLPAAPTEEFVGRLAAIWRDGAPGRERRAVATLARRLRLAVLTSGPALRRVLRDSRDRAVYLVVSHQNLDRPRPISRLKATTGARFVCLIHDLIPLDVPHLTRPSQTPRHRKRIAAVAALGDAAIVNSADTRDALSVHLGDLEPPVVVAPLGVDLPRTAAPPADAIPYFVCLGTIEARKNQVLLLEIWRRLAAERGGQTPRLLLVGQRGYGGERVVIRLGTLPDVVIERPDVPDKAMAALLRGTRALLLPSLAEGFGLPVAEALSLGVPVLCSDLPALRESGGGVPDYLDPYNAAAWHAAIVDFISDSSRRQAQLARLEQWLPPLWSAHFALVDRLIASLP
;
A
#
# COMPACT_ATOMS: atom_id res chain seq x y z
N MET A 1 -15.28 -14.61 -15.36
CA MET A 1 -14.16 -13.92 -16.07
C MET A 1 -13.79 -12.64 -15.37
N ILE A 2 -12.51 -12.45 -15.04
CA ILE A 2 -12.02 -11.21 -14.41
C ILE A 2 -11.06 -10.49 -15.37
N ALA A 3 -11.34 -9.23 -15.72
CA ALA A 3 -10.42 -8.34 -16.43
C ALA A 3 -9.79 -7.39 -15.40
N LEU A 4 -8.57 -7.68 -14.97
CA LEU A 4 -7.83 -6.84 -14.01
C LEU A 4 -7.12 -5.68 -14.73
N ASP A 5 -7.37 -4.45 -14.27
CA ASP A 5 -6.66 -3.27 -14.76
C ASP A 5 -5.26 -3.17 -14.16
N LEU A 6 -4.22 -3.15 -15.00
CA LEU A 6 -2.81 -3.03 -14.61
C LEU A 6 -2.21 -1.65 -14.94
N SER A 7 -3.04 -0.65 -15.15
CA SER A 7 -2.58 0.71 -15.52
C SER A 7 -1.57 1.27 -14.54
N ARG A 8 -1.74 1.00 -13.25
CA ARG A 8 -0.85 1.48 -12.21
C ARG A 8 0.49 0.75 -12.24
N LEU A 9 0.53 -0.59 -12.26
CA LEU A 9 1.78 -1.34 -12.37
C LEU A 9 2.58 -0.91 -13.60
N LEU A 10 1.93 -0.76 -14.75
CA LEU A 10 2.58 -0.23 -15.96
C LEU A 10 3.14 1.17 -15.76
N SER A 11 2.50 2.03 -14.95
CA SER A 11 3.00 3.37 -14.64
C SER A 11 4.19 3.35 -13.67
N ARG A 12 4.32 2.30 -12.89
CA ARG A 12 5.33 2.13 -11.84
C ARG A 12 6.52 1.27 -12.25
N ALA A 13 6.55 0.79 -13.50
CA ALA A 13 7.57 -0.12 -14.03
C ALA A 13 9.02 0.36 -13.88
N GLY A 14 9.25 1.68 -13.79
CA GLY A 14 10.58 2.27 -13.56
C GLY A 14 10.95 2.47 -12.09
N SER A 15 10.02 2.24 -11.16
CA SER A 15 10.26 2.47 -9.73
C SER A 15 11.11 1.37 -9.13
N ALA A 16 12.08 1.75 -8.30
CA ALA A 16 12.97 0.80 -7.63
C ALA A 16 12.23 -0.04 -6.59
N THR A 17 11.23 0.55 -5.95
CA THR A 17 10.43 -0.07 -4.87
C THR A 17 8.95 0.22 -5.04
N PRO A 18 8.07 -0.68 -4.56
CA PRO A 18 6.62 -0.48 -4.61
C PRO A 18 6.11 0.45 -3.50
N SER A 19 4.98 1.11 -3.75
CA SER A 19 4.13 1.65 -2.68
C SER A 19 3.13 0.58 -2.18
N GLY A 20 2.40 0.85 -1.08
CA GLY A 20 1.36 -0.06 -0.60
C GLY A 20 0.33 -0.43 -1.68
N ILE A 21 -0.17 0.56 -2.44
CA ILE A 21 -1.14 0.31 -3.54
C ILE A 21 -0.51 -0.53 -4.67
N ASP A 22 0.78 -0.33 -4.96
CA ASP A 22 1.47 -1.13 -5.99
C ASP A 22 1.57 -2.60 -5.57
N ARG A 23 1.80 -2.87 -4.26
CA ARG A 23 1.81 -4.23 -3.69
C ARG A 23 0.45 -4.91 -3.82
N VAL A 24 -0.64 -4.18 -3.58
CA VAL A 24 -1.99 -4.71 -3.73
C VAL A 24 -2.27 -5.09 -5.18
N GLU A 25 -2.02 -4.21 -6.16
CA GLU A 25 -2.26 -4.53 -7.57
C GLU A 25 -1.39 -5.71 -8.04
N LEU A 26 -0.14 -5.79 -7.55
CA LEU A 26 0.74 -6.93 -7.83
C LEU A 26 0.22 -8.23 -7.20
N ALA A 27 -0.30 -8.20 -5.97
CA ALA A 27 -0.88 -9.36 -5.31
C ALA A 27 -2.08 -9.91 -6.08
N TYR A 28 -2.96 -9.03 -6.57
CA TYR A 28 -4.07 -9.42 -7.43
C TYR A 28 -3.60 -10.04 -8.76
N ALA A 29 -2.60 -9.44 -9.41
CA ALA A 29 -2.04 -10.00 -10.63
C ALA A 29 -1.45 -11.41 -10.40
N LYS A 30 -0.67 -11.59 -9.33
CA LYS A 30 -0.08 -12.88 -8.94
C LYS A 30 -1.17 -13.92 -8.59
N HIS A 31 -2.23 -13.51 -7.88
CA HIS A 31 -3.34 -14.40 -7.55
C HIS A 31 -4.04 -14.96 -8.79
N LEU A 32 -4.34 -14.09 -9.77
CA LEU A 32 -4.97 -14.51 -11.02
C LEU A 32 -4.05 -15.43 -11.83
N LEU A 33 -2.75 -15.12 -11.90
CA LEU A 33 -1.75 -15.95 -12.60
C LEU A 33 -1.62 -17.35 -11.99
N ALA A 34 -1.75 -17.48 -10.68
CA ALA A 34 -1.63 -18.76 -9.96
C ALA A 34 -2.96 -19.53 -9.86
N GLY A 35 -4.09 -18.85 -10.06
CA GLY A 35 -5.44 -19.38 -9.87
C GLY A 35 -5.99 -20.14 -11.06
N LYS A 36 -7.20 -20.68 -10.87
CA LYS A 36 -7.99 -21.36 -11.93
C LYS A 36 -9.06 -20.45 -12.53
N THR A 37 -9.27 -19.27 -11.97
CA THR A 37 -10.27 -18.31 -12.46
C THR A 37 -9.89 -17.82 -13.85
N THR A 38 -10.82 -17.84 -14.79
CA THR A 38 -10.59 -17.26 -16.11
C THR A 38 -10.35 -15.76 -15.98
N TYR A 39 -9.26 -15.27 -16.52
CA TYR A 39 -8.88 -13.87 -16.43
C TYR A 39 -8.30 -13.32 -17.74
N CYS A 40 -8.27 -12.02 -17.83
CA CYS A 40 -7.40 -11.28 -18.73
C CYS A 40 -6.87 -10.01 -18.04
N PHE A 41 -5.82 -9.44 -18.58
CA PHE A 41 -5.30 -8.17 -18.13
C PHE A 41 -5.73 -7.06 -19.09
N ALA A 42 -6.09 -5.92 -18.50
CA ALA A 42 -6.47 -4.73 -19.25
C ALA A 42 -5.67 -3.53 -18.75
N ALA A 43 -5.61 -2.48 -19.55
CA ALA A 43 -5.08 -1.21 -19.10
C ALA A 43 -5.73 -0.04 -19.86
N ARG A 44 -5.63 1.14 -19.25
CA ARG A 44 -6.06 2.39 -19.91
C ARG A 44 -4.89 3.00 -20.68
N HIS A 45 -5.20 3.55 -21.84
CA HIS A 45 -4.23 4.26 -22.68
C HIS A 45 -4.44 5.79 -22.63
N ALA A 46 -3.44 6.53 -23.13
CA ALA A 46 -3.41 7.99 -23.06
C ALA A 46 -4.61 8.67 -23.73
N LEU A 47 -5.19 8.07 -24.79
CA LEU A 47 -6.39 8.55 -25.47
C LEU A 47 -7.69 8.25 -24.70
N GLY A 48 -7.60 7.71 -23.47
CA GLY A 48 -8.73 7.50 -22.58
C GLY A 48 -9.51 6.21 -22.79
N GLY A 49 -9.14 5.31 -23.71
CA GLY A 49 -9.75 4.00 -23.86
C GLY A 49 -9.20 2.95 -22.90
N ILE A 50 -9.84 1.78 -22.88
CA ILE A 50 -9.40 0.58 -22.17
C ILE A 50 -9.16 -0.50 -23.24
N GLY A 51 -8.02 -1.18 -23.18
CA GLY A 51 -7.68 -2.25 -24.10
C GLY A 51 -7.13 -3.48 -23.40
N LEU A 52 -7.13 -4.59 -24.14
CA LEU A 52 -6.60 -5.87 -23.70
C LEU A 52 -5.08 -5.85 -23.73
N LEU A 53 -4.46 -6.33 -22.70
CA LEU A 53 -3.02 -6.59 -22.64
C LEU A 53 -2.72 -8.00 -23.21
N PRO A 54 -1.65 -8.17 -24.01
CA PRO A 54 -1.26 -9.49 -24.51
C PRO A 54 -0.75 -10.36 -23.35
N ALA A 55 -1.25 -11.60 -23.24
CA ALA A 55 -1.05 -12.48 -22.08
C ALA A 55 0.44 -12.69 -21.75
N ALA A 56 1.19 -13.41 -22.58
CA ALA A 56 2.57 -13.80 -22.28
C ALA A 56 3.52 -12.61 -21.99
N PRO A 57 3.53 -11.49 -22.74
CA PRO A 57 4.34 -10.32 -22.38
C PRO A 57 3.90 -9.66 -21.08
N THR A 58 2.61 -9.74 -20.70
CA THR A 58 2.12 -9.18 -19.43
C THR A 58 2.53 -10.06 -18.25
N GLU A 59 2.48 -11.38 -18.38
CA GLU A 59 2.98 -12.33 -17.40
C GLU A 59 4.48 -12.14 -17.15
N GLU A 60 5.27 -12.00 -18.24
CA GLU A 60 6.70 -11.66 -18.13
C GLU A 60 6.90 -10.35 -17.37
N PHE A 61 6.13 -9.32 -17.71
CA PHE A 61 6.20 -8.01 -17.05
C PHE A 61 5.93 -8.11 -15.54
N VAL A 62 4.84 -8.79 -15.15
CA VAL A 62 4.45 -8.97 -13.73
C VAL A 62 5.53 -9.74 -12.97
N GLY A 63 6.04 -10.84 -13.54
CA GLY A 63 7.08 -11.66 -12.93
C GLY A 63 8.39 -10.90 -12.70
N ARG A 64 8.86 -10.17 -13.73
CA ARG A 64 10.10 -9.37 -13.64
C ARG A 64 9.96 -8.19 -12.69
N LEU A 65 8.82 -7.50 -12.69
CA LEU A 65 8.56 -6.40 -11.77
C LEU A 65 8.53 -6.88 -10.31
N ALA A 66 7.88 -8.02 -10.06
CA ALA A 66 7.87 -8.66 -8.73
C ALA A 66 9.27 -9.01 -8.24
N ALA A 67 10.13 -9.57 -9.11
CA ALA A 67 11.51 -9.91 -8.76
C ALA A 67 12.34 -8.65 -8.43
N ILE A 68 12.20 -7.57 -9.23
CA ILE A 68 12.88 -6.29 -8.99
C ILE A 68 12.50 -5.71 -7.62
N TRP A 69 11.23 -5.70 -7.30
CA TRP A 69 10.76 -5.13 -6.03
C TRP A 69 11.15 -5.98 -4.82
N ARG A 70 11.16 -7.31 -4.99
CA ARG A 70 11.56 -8.25 -3.93
C ARG A 70 13.07 -8.21 -3.64
N ASP A 71 13.90 -8.37 -4.69
CA ASP A 71 15.34 -8.61 -4.54
C ASP A 71 16.20 -7.36 -4.83
N GLY A 72 15.61 -6.35 -5.45
CA GLY A 72 16.34 -5.25 -6.09
C GLY A 72 16.85 -5.64 -7.47
N ALA A 73 17.25 -4.66 -8.27
CA ALA A 73 17.86 -4.92 -9.57
C ALA A 73 18.77 -3.78 -10.06
N PRO A 74 19.78 -4.10 -10.89
CA PRO A 74 20.58 -3.09 -11.59
C PRO A 74 19.73 -2.18 -12.48
N GLY A 75 20.19 -0.94 -12.70
CA GLY A 75 19.45 0.04 -13.50
C GLY A 75 19.13 -0.41 -14.93
N ARG A 76 19.99 -1.28 -15.53
CA ARG A 76 19.72 -1.87 -16.86
C ARG A 76 18.46 -2.74 -16.88
N GLU A 77 18.24 -3.52 -15.83
CA GLU A 77 17.07 -4.41 -15.75
C GLU A 77 15.79 -3.62 -15.50
N ARG A 78 15.82 -2.64 -14.61
CA ARG A 78 14.71 -1.69 -14.42
C ARG A 78 14.33 -0.99 -15.71
N ARG A 79 15.33 -0.56 -16.52
CA ARG A 79 15.07 0.03 -17.84
C ARG A 79 14.44 -0.96 -18.82
N ALA A 80 14.86 -2.23 -18.80
CA ALA A 80 14.28 -3.27 -19.64
C ALA A 80 12.79 -3.50 -19.31
N VAL A 81 12.44 -3.58 -18.03
CA VAL A 81 11.03 -3.72 -17.57
C VAL A 81 10.22 -2.45 -17.92
N ALA A 82 10.79 -1.26 -17.76
CA ALA A 82 10.14 -0.02 -18.18
C ALA A 82 9.91 0.04 -19.71
N THR A 83 10.82 -0.51 -20.49
CA THR A 83 10.65 -0.64 -21.96
C THR A 83 9.54 -1.62 -22.31
N LEU A 84 9.46 -2.77 -21.63
CA LEU A 84 8.38 -3.74 -21.79
C LEU A 84 7.02 -3.09 -21.45
N ALA A 85 6.94 -2.36 -20.34
CA ALA A 85 5.72 -1.63 -19.96
C ALA A 85 5.30 -0.59 -21.03
N ARG A 86 6.25 0.10 -21.67
CA ARG A 86 5.95 1.03 -22.78
C ARG A 86 5.35 0.28 -23.97
N ARG A 87 5.92 -0.89 -24.36
CA ARG A 87 5.38 -1.73 -25.43
C ARG A 87 3.96 -2.20 -25.10
N LEU A 88 3.71 -2.65 -23.87
CA LEU A 88 2.37 -3.05 -23.41
C LEU A 88 1.37 -1.89 -23.49
N ARG A 89 1.76 -0.67 -23.10
CA ARG A 89 0.93 0.53 -23.23
C ARG A 89 0.61 0.89 -24.69
N LEU A 90 1.51 0.65 -25.62
CA LEU A 90 1.27 0.84 -27.04
C LEU A 90 0.29 -0.21 -27.57
N ALA A 91 0.43 -1.48 -27.18
CA ALA A 91 -0.48 -2.55 -27.56
C ALA A 91 -1.94 -2.27 -27.15
N VAL A 92 -2.13 -1.60 -26.00
CA VAL A 92 -3.47 -1.23 -25.48
C VAL A 92 -4.21 -0.23 -26.41
N LEU A 93 -3.49 0.58 -27.20
CA LEU A 93 -4.12 1.61 -28.06
C LEU A 93 -5.12 1.03 -29.07
N THR A 94 -4.84 -0.16 -29.61
CA THR A 94 -5.65 -0.79 -30.69
C THR A 94 -6.47 -1.98 -30.21
N SER A 95 -6.23 -2.49 -28.99
CA SER A 95 -6.82 -3.74 -28.49
C SER A 95 -8.18 -3.57 -27.78
N GLY A 96 -8.76 -2.37 -27.79
CA GLY A 96 -10.09 -2.13 -27.19
C GLY A 96 -11.21 -3.01 -27.77
N PRO A 97 -11.31 -3.21 -29.10
CA PRO A 97 -12.28 -4.16 -29.68
C PRO A 97 -12.09 -5.60 -29.19
N ALA A 98 -10.83 -6.06 -29.07
CA ALA A 98 -10.51 -7.39 -28.57
C ALA A 98 -10.94 -7.56 -27.10
N LEU A 99 -10.69 -6.57 -26.22
CA LEU A 99 -11.17 -6.59 -24.85
C LEU A 99 -12.70 -6.72 -24.79
N ARG A 100 -13.42 -5.87 -25.55
CA ARG A 100 -14.89 -5.93 -25.57
C ARG A 100 -15.41 -7.28 -26.05
N ARG A 101 -14.75 -7.89 -27.02
CA ARG A 101 -15.11 -9.24 -27.50
C ARG A 101 -14.92 -10.27 -26.39
N VAL A 102 -13.75 -10.33 -25.78
CA VAL A 102 -13.43 -11.28 -24.67
C VAL A 102 -14.44 -11.14 -23.53
N LEU A 103 -14.82 -9.92 -23.14
CA LEU A 103 -15.79 -9.69 -22.07
C LEU A 103 -17.22 -10.10 -22.43
N ARG A 104 -17.65 -9.90 -23.69
CA ARG A 104 -18.98 -10.31 -24.16
C ARG A 104 -19.11 -11.82 -24.35
N ASP A 105 -18.03 -12.45 -24.84
CA ASP A 105 -18.03 -13.89 -25.13
C ASP A 105 -17.85 -14.75 -23.88
N SER A 106 -17.64 -14.11 -22.72
CA SER A 106 -17.53 -14.81 -21.41
C SER A 106 -18.86 -15.47 -21.05
N ARG A 107 -18.83 -16.78 -20.76
CA ARG A 107 -20.02 -17.55 -20.32
C ARG A 107 -20.58 -17.05 -19.00
N ASP A 108 -19.68 -16.66 -18.07
CA ASP A 108 -20.02 -16.02 -16.81
C ASP A 108 -19.96 -14.50 -17.00
N ARG A 109 -20.74 -13.76 -16.21
CA ARG A 109 -20.68 -12.30 -16.23
C ARG A 109 -19.26 -11.82 -15.99
N ALA A 110 -18.72 -11.09 -16.97
CA ALA A 110 -17.38 -10.54 -16.85
C ALA A 110 -17.33 -9.43 -15.80
N VAL A 111 -16.23 -9.36 -15.06
CA VAL A 111 -15.95 -8.29 -14.09
C VAL A 111 -14.73 -7.50 -14.57
N TYR A 112 -14.87 -6.19 -14.73
CA TYR A 112 -13.75 -5.28 -14.85
C TYR A 112 -13.35 -4.82 -13.46
N LEU A 113 -12.15 -5.24 -13.01
CA LEU A 113 -11.66 -5.04 -11.66
C LEU A 113 -10.55 -4.00 -11.64
N VAL A 114 -10.70 -2.95 -10.83
CA VAL A 114 -9.72 -1.89 -10.61
C VAL A 114 -9.33 -1.85 -9.14
N VAL A 115 -8.12 -2.23 -8.82
CA VAL A 115 -7.63 -2.30 -7.43
C VAL A 115 -6.67 -1.16 -7.06
N SER A 116 -6.69 -0.10 -7.83
CA SER A 116 -5.96 1.14 -7.55
C SER A 116 -6.85 2.35 -7.84
N HIS A 117 -6.52 3.49 -7.27
CA HIS A 117 -7.28 4.73 -7.55
C HIS A 117 -6.96 5.35 -8.92
N GLN A 118 -6.11 4.70 -9.71
CA GLN A 118 -5.63 5.28 -10.98
C GLN A 118 -6.76 5.37 -12.00
N ASN A 119 -6.92 6.56 -12.59
CA ASN A 119 -7.90 6.85 -13.64
C ASN A 119 -9.38 6.74 -13.26
N LEU A 120 -9.76 6.46 -12.02
CA LEU A 120 -11.16 6.47 -11.57
C LEU A 120 -11.80 7.88 -11.67
N ASP A 121 -10.98 8.93 -11.62
CA ASP A 121 -11.39 10.33 -11.83
C ASP A 121 -11.87 10.63 -13.27
N ARG A 122 -11.78 9.67 -14.19
CA ARG A 122 -12.23 9.73 -15.60
C ARG A 122 -13.14 8.55 -15.92
N PRO A 123 -14.41 8.54 -15.48
CA PRO A 123 -15.28 7.36 -15.50
C PRO A 123 -15.81 6.97 -16.90
N ARG A 124 -15.83 7.88 -17.88
CA ARG A 124 -16.42 7.65 -19.21
C ARG A 124 -15.98 6.35 -19.89
N PRO A 125 -14.68 5.93 -19.89
CA PRO A 125 -14.27 4.66 -20.49
C PRO A 125 -14.86 3.44 -19.79
N ILE A 126 -15.02 3.49 -18.45
CA ILE A 126 -15.64 2.42 -17.66
C ILE A 126 -17.13 2.33 -18.00
N SER A 127 -17.84 3.47 -18.01
CA SER A 127 -19.24 3.54 -18.40
C SER A 127 -19.47 2.96 -19.79
N ARG A 128 -18.63 3.33 -20.79
CA ARG A 128 -18.70 2.78 -22.15
C ARG A 128 -18.43 1.27 -22.18
N LEU A 129 -17.44 0.79 -21.40
CA LEU A 129 -17.13 -0.64 -21.32
C LEU A 129 -18.34 -1.41 -20.77
N LYS A 130 -18.93 -0.98 -19.66
CA LYS A 130 -20.16 -1.57 -19.09
C LYS A 130 -21.29 -1.60 -20.11
N ALA A 131 -21.61 -0.47 -20.73
CA ALA A 131 -22.70 -0.36 -21.70
C ALA A 131 -22.53 -1.26 -22.95
N THR A 132 -21.28 -1.47 -23.39
CA THR A 132 -21.00 -2.25 -24.61
C THR A 132 -20.75 -3.74 -24.39
N THR A 133 -20.50 -4.17 -23.13
CA THR A 133 -20.15 -5.56 -22.83
C THR A 133 -21.03 -6.23 -21.79
N GLY A 134 -21.80 -5.45 -21.02
CA GLY A 134 -22.53 -5.95 -19.84
C GLY A 134 -21.63 -6.30 -18.66
N ALA A 135 -20.32 -6.03 -18.75
CA ALA A 135 -19.38 -6.33 -17.65
C ALA A 135 -19.71 -5.55 -16.38
N ARG A 136 -19.58 -6.21 -15.24
CA ARG A 136 -19.67 -5.57 -13.92
C ARG A 136 -18.40 -4.78 -13.63
N PHE A 137 -18.53 -3.69 -12.89
CA PHE A 137 -17.39 -2.88 -12.45
C PHE A 137 -17.22 -3.03 -10.93
N VAL A 138 -16.07 -3.55 -10.51
CA VAL A 138 -15.68 -3.68 -9.10
C VAL A 138 -14.39 -2.90 -8.89
N CYS A 139 -14.31 -2.16 -7.79
CA CYS A 139 -13.09 -1.44 -7.45
C CYS A 139 -12.70 -1.60 -5.99
N LEU A 140 -11.39 -1.48 -5.71
CA LEU A 140 -10.87 -1.43 -4.36
C LEU A 140 -10.54 0.03 -3.99
N ILE A 141 -11.08 0.48 -2.85
CA ILE A 141 -10.83 1.79 -2.26
C ILE A 141 -9.90 1.62 -1.07
N HIS A 142 -8.73 2.27 -1.13
CA HIS A 142 -7.67 2.12 -0.13
C HIS A 142 -7.85 3.04 1.08
N ASP A 143 -8.38 4.23 0.88
CA ASP A 143 -8.59 5.26 1.89
C ASP A 143 -9.47 6.39 1.34
N LEU A 144 -9.98 7.23 2.23
CA LEU A 144 -10.67 8.49 1.92
C LEU A 144 -9.86 9.71 2.40
N ILE A 145 -8.60 9.52 2.78
CA ILE A 145 -7.71 10.54 3.35
C ILE A 145 -7.74 11.88 2.60
N PRO A 146 -7.73 11.94 1.24
CA PRO A 146 -7.82 13.22 0.54
C PRO A 146 -9.14 13.97 0.73
N LEU A 147 -10.19 13.32 1.21
CA LEU A 147 -11.50 13.91 1.51
C LEU A 147 -11.62 14.26 2.99
N ASP A 148 -11.18 13.35 3.87
CA ASP A 148 -11.37 13.46 5.32
C ASP A 148 -10.35 14.41 5.95
N VAL A 149 -9.09 14.38 5.50
CA VAL A 149 -8.00 15.23 6.01
C VAL A 149 -7.24 15.93 4.86
N PRO A 150 -7.92 16.78 4.08
CA PRO A 150 -7.38 17.37 2.85
C PRO A 150 -6.11 18.20 3.07
N HIS A 151 -5.93 18.76 4.26
CA HIS A 151 -4.75 19.55 4.63
C HIS A 151 -3.46 18.70 4.74
N LEU A 152 -3.56 17.38 4.87
CA LEU A 152 -2.44 16.44 4.89
C LEU A 152 -2.07 15.89 3.50
N THR A 153 -2.79 16.28 2.46
CA THR A 153 -2.61 15.82 1.09
C THR A 153 -2.37 16.96 0.12
N ARG A 154 -1.89 16.63 -1.09
CA ARG A 154 -1.76 17.66 -2.13
C ARG A 154 -3.12 18.28 -2.45
N PRO A 155 -3.25 19.60 -2.58
CA PRO A 155 -4.53 20.26 -2.87
C PRO A 155 -5.28 19.69 -4.09
N SER A 156 -4.54 19.25 -5.11
CA SER A 156 -5.11 18.64 -6.32
C SER A 156 -5.72 17.25 -6.07
N GLN A 157 -5.42 16.58 -4.96
CA GLN A 157 -5.93 15.23 -4.69
C GLN A 157 -7.38 15.24 -4.21
N THR A 158 -7.79 16.22 -3.41
CA THR A 158 -9.16 16.32 -2.90
C THR A 158 -10.21 16.36 -4.03
N PRO A 159 -10.17 17.30 -5.00
CA PRO A 159 -11.16 17.32 -6.07
C PRO A 159 -11.04 16.08 -6.99
N ARG A 160 -9.85 15.56 -7.15
CA ARG A 160 -9.63 14.35 -7.93
C ARG A 160 -10.21 13.12 -7.23
N HIS A 161 -10.02 12.99 -5.92
CA HIS A 161 -10.54 11.86 -5.15
C HIS A 161 -12.06 11.90 -5.06
N ARG A 162 -12.67 13.10 -4.88
CA ARG A 162 -14.12 13.27 -4.96
C ARG A 162 -14.70 12.73 -6.28
N LYS A 163 -14.04 13.00 -7.42
CA LYS A 163 -14.45 12.43 -8.72
C LYS A 163 -14.34 10.92 -8.76
N ARG A 164 -13.33 10.34 -8.09
CA ARG A 164 -13.16 8.88 -8.00
C ARG A 164 -14.31 8.24 -7.24
N ILE A 165 -14.66 8.78 -6.08
CA ILE A 165 -15.77 8.26 -5.26
C ILE A 165 -17.10 8.45 -5.96
N ALA A 166 -17.35 9.60 -6.59
CA ALA A 166 -18.54 9.81 -7.43
C ALA A 166 -18.62 8.79 -8.59
N ALA A 167 -17.49 8.39 -9.17
CA ALA A 167 -17.48 7.35 -10.19
C ALA A 167 -17.80 5.96 -9.63
N VAL A 168 -17.38 5.67 -8.40
CA VAL A 168 -17.75 4.43 -7.69
C VAL A 168 -19.25 4.41 -7.40
N ALA A 169 -19.81 5.48 -6.86
CA ALA A 169 -21.24 5.61 -6.61
C ALA A 169 -22.08 5.41 -7.88
N ALA A 170 -21.67 6.02 -9.00
CA ALA A 170 -22.45 6.00 -10.25
C ALA A 170 -22.29 4.71 -11.07
N LEU A 171 -21.17 4.02 -10.99
CA LEU A 171 -20.82 2.91 -11.90
C LEU A 171 -20.49 1.60 -11.19
N GLY A 172 -20.17 1.63 -9.88
CA GLY A 172 -19.78 0.46 -9.11
C GLY A 172 -20.91 -0.54 -8.98
N ASP A 173 -20.68 -1.78 -9.34
CA ASP A 173 -21.57 -2.90 -9.04
C ASP A 173 -21.21 -3.49 -7.65
N ALA A 174 -19.98 -3.29 -7.18
CA ALA A 174 -19.52 -3.51 -5.81
C ALA A 174 -18.22 -2.75 -5.55
N ALA A 175 -17.90 -2.55 -4.27
CA ALA A 175 -16.63 -2.01 -3.81
C ALA A 175 -15.95 -2.94 -2.80
N ILE A 176 -14.64 -2.96 -2.82
CA ILE A 176 -13.78 -3.64 -1.85
C ILE A 176 -13.10 -2.54 -1.04
N VAL A 177 -13.02 -2.71 0.25
CA VAL A 177 -12.23 -1.85 1.15
C VAL A 177 -11.30 -2.70 2.01
N ASN A 178 -10.22 -2.12 2.48
CA ASN A 178 -9.18 -2.85 3.21
C ASN A 178 -9.36 -2.83 4.74
N SER A 179 -10.29 -2.01 5.26
CA SER A 179 -10.59 -1.88 6.69
C SER A 179 -12.05 -1.47 6.91
N ALA A 180 -12.58 -1.72 8.11
CA ALA A 180 -13.88 -1.21 8.51
C ALA A 180 -13.88 0.32 8.61
N ASP A 181 -12.77 0.90 9.07
CA ASP A 181 -12.57 2.36 9.08
C ASP A 181 -12.71 2.97 7.68
N THR A 182 -12.09 2.35 6.65
CA THR A 182 -12.27 2.79 5.25
C THR A 182 -13.70 2.58 4.75
N ARG A 183 -14.41 1.51 5.16
CA ARG A 183 -15.83 1.29 4.82
C ARG A 183 -16.69 2.42 5.39
N ASP A 184 -16.52 2.73 6.66
CA ASP A 184 -17.32 3.73 7.36
C ASP A 184 -17.07 5.14 6.78
N ALA A 185 -15.82 5.47 6.48
CA ALA A 185 -15.49 6.69 5.76
C ALA A 185 -16.09 6.72 4.34
N LEU A 186 -16.10 5.59 3.62
CA LEU A 186 -16.66 5.50 2.28
C LEU A 186 -18.18 5.70 2.30
N SER A 187 -18.91 5.11 3.24
CA SER A 187 -20.38 5.23 3.35
C SER A 187 -20.82 6.69 3.51
N VAL A 188 -20.07 7.50 4.27
CA VAL A 188 -20.34 8.94 4.42
C VAL A 188 -20.31 9.68 3.07
N HIS A 189 -19.47 9.24 2.15
CA HIS A 189 -19.28 9.89 0.84
C HIS A 189 -20.15 9.31 -0.28
N LEU A 190 -20.69 8.09 -0.13
CA LEU A 190 -21.55 7.45 -1.12
C LEU A 190 -23.04 7.81 -0.94
N GLY A 191 -23.48 8.07 0.29
CA GLY A 191 -24.89 8.31 0.63
C GLY A 191 -25.79 7.13 0.21
N ASP A 192 -26.99 7.41 -0.28
CA ASP A 192 -28.00 6.40 -0.66
C ASP A 192 -27.64 5.57 -1.91
N LEU A 193 -26.54 5.90 -2.60
CA LEU A 193 -26.07 5.21 -3.83
C LEU A 193 -25.03 4.13 -3.53
N GLU A 194 -25.06 3.53 -2.36
CA GLU A 194 -24.04 2.60 -1.90
C GLU A 194 -24.10 1.25 -2.62
N PRO A 195 -23.08 0.90 -3.47
CA PRO A 195 -22.95 -0.46 -3.98
C PRO A 195 -22.61 -1.42 -2.83
N PRO A 196 -22.85 -2.74 -2.96
CA PRO A 196 -22.37 -3.72 -2.00
C PRO A 196 -20.89 -3.53 -1.68
N VAL A 197 -20.52 -3.38 -0.39
CA VAL A 197 -19.15 -3.17 0.07
C VAL A 197 -18.69 -4.38 0.88
N VAL A 198 -17.52 -4.93 0.54
CA VAL A 198 -16.85 -5.96 1.33
C VAL A 198 -15.60 -5.39 1.99
N VAL A 199 -15.45 -5.64 3.29
CA VAL A 199 -14.19 -5.40 4.02
C VAL A 199 -13.31 -6.63 3.83
N ALA A 200 -12.20 -6.45 3.11
CA ALA A 200 -11.21 -7.48 2.86
C ALA A 200 -9.81 -6.98 3.30
N PRO A 201 -9.37 -7.32 4.52
CA PRO A 201 -8.07 -6.92 5.04
C PRO A 201 -6.94 -7.38 4.13
N LEU A 202 -5.94 -6.51 3.92
CA LEU A 202 -4.81 -6.81 3.04
C LEU A 202 -3.90 -7.86 3.67
N GLY A 203 -3.45 -8.83 2.87
CA GLY A 203 -2.48 -9.81 3.30
C GLY A 203 -1.05 -9.26 3.36
N VAL A 204 -0.18 -9.96 4.08
CA VAL A 204 1.26 -9.69 4.13
C VAL A 204 2.01 -10.78 3.38
N ASP A 205 2.97 -10.40 2.53
CA ASP A 205 3.82 -11.31 1.76
C ASP A 205 5.26 -10.75 1.74
N LEU A 206 5.92 -10.75 2.91
CA LEU A 206 7.31 -10.35 3.00
C LEU A 206 8.25 -11.55 3.01
N PRO A 207 9.43 -11.44 2.37
CA PRO A 207 10.44 -12.49 2.41
C PRO A 207 10.90 -12.75 3.85
N ARG A 208 10.96 -14.02 4.26
CA ARG A 208 11.62 -14.39 5.49
C ARG A 208 13.14 -14.32 5.29
N THR A 209 13.79 -13.40 5.98
CA THR A 209 15.23 -13.17 5.94
C THR A 209 15.82 -13.31 7.32
N ALA A 210 17.13 -13.57 7.43
CA ALA A 210 17.82 -13.42 8.70
C ALA A 210 17.84 -11.95 9.15
N ALA A 211 17.84 -11.72 10.45
CA ALA A 211 18.18 -10.40 10.99
C ALA A 211 19.63 -10.06 10.63
N PRO A 212 19.97 -8.80 10.38
CA PRO A 212 21.35 -8.39 10.25
C PRO A 212 22.10 -8.66 11.58
N PRO A 213 23.44 -8.75 11.55
CA PRO A 213 24.23 -8.78 12.78
C PRO A 213 23.83 -7.59 13.69
N ALA A 214 23.81 -7.85 15.00
CA ALA A 214 23.50 -6.80 15.96
C ALA A 214 24.55 -5.70 15.89
N ASP A 215 24.11 -4.46 15.65
CA ASP A 215 24.95 -3.28 15.77
C ASP A 215 25.17 -2.93 17.24
N ALA A 216 26.34 -2.37 17.56
CA ALA A 216 26.62 -1.86 18.90
C ALA A 216 25.64 -0.75 19.33
N ILE A 217 25.14 0.03 18.37
CA ILE A 217 24.12 1.07 18.58
C ILE A 217 22.79 0.55 18.02
N PRO A 218 21.75 0.40 18.86
CA PRO A 218 20.43 -0.05 18.39
C PRO A 218 19.79 0.95 17.43
N TYR A 219 18.85 0.49 16.61
CA TYR A 219 18.11 1.36 15.71
C TYR A 219 16.61 1.09 15.71
N PHE A 220 15.86 2.10 15.27
CA PHE A 220 14.43 2.06 14.99
C PHE A 220 14.17 2.31 13.52
N VAL A 221 13.09 1.74 13.00
CA VAL A 221 12.66 1.94 11.61
C VAL A 221 11.33 2.68 11.59
N CYS A 222 11.25 3.73 10.76
CA CYS A 222 9.99 4.34 10.35
C CYS A 222 9.79 4.04 8.86
N LEU A 223 8.76 3.23 8.53
CA LEU A 223 8.51 2.75 7.17
C LEU A 223 7.35 3.49 6.51
N GLY A 224 7.59 4.00 5.33
CA GLY A 224 6.60 4.66 4.48
C GLY A 224 7.12 5.93 3.81
N THR A 225 6.32 6.48 2.91
CA THR A 225 6.64 7.74 2.23
C THR A 225 6.89 8.86 3.25
N ILE A 226 7.94 9.65 3.05
CA ILE A 226 8.24 10.83 3.86
C ILE A 226 7.26 11.95 3.43
N GLU A 227 6.17 12.10 4.17
CA GLU A 227 5.08 13.02 3.84
C GLU A 227 4.36 13.53 5.10
N ALA A 228 3.64 14.64 4.99
CA ALA A 228 3.03 15.34 6.13
C ALA A 228 2.16 14.41 7.00
N ARG A 229 1.33 13.56 6.41
CA ARG A 229 0.42 12.67 7.15
C ARG A 229 1.13 11.57 7.95
N LYS A 230 2.38 11.23 7.61
CA LYS A 230 3.20 10.23 8.31
C LYS A 230 3.89 10.78 9.56
N ASN A 231 3.84 12.10 9.76
CA ASN A 231 4.27 12.79 10.99
C ASN A 231 5.70 12.47 11.45
N GLN A 232 6.62 12.18 10.50
CA GLN A 232 8.04 11.91 10.84
C GLN A 232 8.69 13.09 11.58
N VAL A 233 8.14 14.30 11.46
CA VAL A 233 8.58 15.48 12.20
C VAL A 233 8.59 15.24 13.70
N LEU A 234 7.58 14.55 14.26
CA LEU A 234 7.53 14.15 15.65
C LEU A 234 8.76 13.32 16.04
N LEU A 235 9.12 12.35 15.23
CA LEU A 235 10.29 11.50 15.49
C LEU A 235 11.59 12.32 15.45
N LEU A 236 11.73 13.26 14.52
CA LEU A 236 12.92 14.12 14.46
C LEU A 236 13.08 15.00 15.70
N GLU A 237 11.98 15.50 16.26
CA GLU A 237 11.99 16.26 17.52
C GLU A 237 12.43 15.38 18.70
N ILE A 238 11.93 14.15 18.74
CA ILE A 238 12.32 13.17 19.76
C ILE A 238 13.81 12.80 19.61
N TRP A 239 14.30 12.57 18.38
CA TRP A 239 15.70 12.22 18.12
C TRP A 239 16.65 13.38 18.47
N ARG A 240 16.25 14.62 18.22
CA ARG A 240 17.00 15.79 18.65
C ARG A 240 17.16 15.84 20.19
N ARG A 241 16.09 15.52 20.91
CA ARG A 241 16.12 15.43 22.38
C ARG A 241 16.99 14.27 22.86
N LEU A 242 16.81 13.07 22.29
CA LEU A 242 17.62 11.89 22.61
C LEU A 242 19.12 12.12 22.35
N ALA A 243 19.48 12.82 21.27
CA ALA A 243 20.86 13.16 20.95
C ALA A 243 21.48 14.08 22.01
N ALA A 244 20.72 15.04 22.54
CA ALA A 244 21.15 15.91 23.61
C ALA A 244 21.29 15.16 24.97
N GLU A 245 20.40 14.19 25.25
CA GLU A 245 20.38 13.41 26.48
C GLU A 245 21.44 12.29 26.49
N ARG A 246 21.76 11.65 25.33
CA ARG A 246 22.56 10.42 25.28
C ARG A 246 23.87 10.54 24.50
N GLY A 247 24.10 11.63 23.78
CA GLY A 247 25.30 11.83 22.98
C GLY A 247 25.55 10.66 22.00
N GLY A 248 26.75 10.09 22.04
CA GLY A 248 27.15 8.96 21.17
C GLY A 248 26.38 7.64 21.39
N GLN A 249 25.60 7.54 22.46
CA GLN A 249 24.73 6.37 22.74
C GLN A 249 23.30 6.53 22.18
N THR A 250 23.05 7.54 21.38
CA THR A 250 21.74 7.79 20.77
C THR A 250 21.41 6.68 19.75
N PRO A 251 20.24 6.00 19.86
CA PRO A 251 19.84 5.01 18.86
C PRO A 251 19.70 5.65 17.48
N ARG A 252 19.93 4.89 16.42
CA ARG A 252 19.70 5.37 15.04
C ARG A 252 18.22 5.32 14.69
N LEU A 253 17.75 6.27 13.89
CA LEU A 253 16.44 6.24 13.24
C LEU A 253 16.62 6.05 11.73
N LEU A 254 16.07 4.97 11.19
CA LEU A 254 16.05 4.73 9.75
C LEU A 254 14.69 5.15 9.19
N LEU A 255 14.67 6.19 8.33
CA LEU A 255 13.49 6.58 7.58
C LEU A 255 13.51 5.85 6.23
N VAL A 256 12.69 4.80 6.11
CA VAL A 256 12.66 3.93 4.92
C VAL A 256 11.48 4.30 4.04
N GLY A 257 11.74 4.90 2.89
CA GLY A 257 10.73 5.28 1.90
C GLY A 257 11.10 6.50 1.07
N GLN A 258 10.32 6.73 0.03
CA GLN A 258 10.50 7.84 -0.90
C GLN A 258 10.03 9.17 -0.28
N ARG A 259 10.60 10.30 -0.73
CA ARG A 259 10.09 11.63 -0.38
C ARG A 259 8.77 11.91 -1.09
N GLY A 260 7.78 12.34 -0.34
CA GLY A 260 6.42 12.68 -0.80
C GLY A 260 6.05 14.14 -0.53
N TYR A 261 4.77 14.42 -0.65
CA TYR A 261 4.23 15.78 -0.45
C TYR A 261 4.28 16.19 1.03
N GLY A 262 4.72 17.43 1.28
CA GLY A 262 4.82 17.97 2.64
C GLY A 262 5.97 17.40 3.45
N GLY A 263 6.87 16.62 2.82
CA GLY A 263 8.08 16.09 3.43
C GLY A 263 9.22 17.12 3.57
N GLU A 264 9.06 18.33 3.04
CA GLU A 264 10.11 19.37 3.04
C GLU A 264 10.56 19.71 4.45
N ARG A 265 9.63 19.78 5.41
CA ARG A 265 9.95 20.03 6.83
C ARG A 265 10.82 18.94 7.45
N VAL A 266 10.59 17.69 7.04
CA VAL A 266 11.42 16.54 7.44
C VAL A 266 12.82 16.69 6.85
N VAL A 267 12.91 16.98 5.55
CA VAL A 267 14.19 17.13 4.83
C VAL A 267 15.07 18.24 5.43
N ILE A 268 14.48 19.39 5.76
CA ILE A 268 15.21 20.51 6.39
C ILE A 268 15.79 20.06 7.74
N ARG A 269 15.02 19.35 8.56
CA ARG A 269 15.44 18.90 9.88
C ARG A 269 16.44 17.73 9.83
N LEU A 270 16.40 16.89 8.81
CA LEU A 270 17.39 15.84 8.59
C LEU A 270 18.83 16.39 8.57
N GLY A 271 19.04 17.55 7.95
CA GLY A 271 20.35 18.22 7.90
C GLY A 271 20.93 18.61 9.27
N THR A 272 20.11 18.61 10.33
CA THR A 272 20.56 18.92 11.71
C THR A 272 20.87 17.66 12.55
N LEU A 273 20.62 16.46 12.01
CA LEU A 273 20.78 15.17 12.72
C LEU A 273 21.45 14.10 11.82
N PRO A 274 22.55 14.41 11.09
CA PRO A 274 23.05 13.55 10.02
C PRO A 274 23.56 12.19 10.51
N ASP A 275 24.05 12.09 11.75
CA ASP A 275 24.71 10.89 12.27
C ASP A 275 23.74 9.89 12.89
N VAL A 276 22.57 10.34 13.33
CA VAL A 276 21.60 9.52 14.07
C VAL A 276 20.30 9.27 13.31
N VAL A 277 19.98 10.07 12.29
CA VAL A 277 18.80 9.88 11.44
C VAL A 277 19.22 9.65 9.99
N ILE A 278 18.91 8.48 9.47
CA ILE A 278 19.37 8.01 8.17
C ILE A 278 18.19 7.75 7.23
N GLU A 279 18.16 8.44 6.10
CA GLU A 279 17.16 8.23 5.06
C GLU A 279 17.55 7.06 4.13
N ARG A 280 16.60 6.18 3.84
CA ARG A 280 16.77 5.00 2.97
C ARG A 280 15.63 4.95 1.93
N PRO A 281 15.76 5.60 0.77
CA PRO A 281 14.65 5.75 -0.19
C PRO A 281 14.33 4.49 -0.99
N ASP A 282 15.32 3.72 -1.42
CA ASP A 282 15.16 2.64 -2.41
C ASP A 282 15.53 1.27 -1.83
N VAL A 283 14.83 0.85 -0.79
CA VAL A 283 15.08 -0.43 -0.10
C VAL A 283 14.15 -1.51 -0.66
N PRO A 284 14.66 -2.56 -1.35
CA PRO A 284 13.87 -3.69 -1.81
C PRO A 284 13.30 -4.49 -0.64
N ASP A 285 12.22 -5.27 -0.89
CA ASP A 285 11.48 -5.98 0.14
C ASP A 285 12.34 -6.90 1.00
N LYS A 286 13.29 -7.63 0.39
CA LYS A 286 14.21 -8.50 1.10
C LYS A 286 15.14 -7.73 2.04
N ALA A 287 15.67 -6.61 1.60
CA ALA A 287 16.51 -5.75 2.45
C ALA A 287 15.68 -5.04 3.53
N MET A 288 14.45 -4.59 3.20
CA MET A 288 13.52 -4.01 4.15
C MET A 288 13.11 -5.00 5.24
N ALA A 289 12.81 -6.27 4.87
CA ALA A 289 12.51 -7.33 5.83
C ALA A 289 13.70 -7.60 6.77
N ALA A 290 14.94 -7.59 6.25
CA ALA A 290 16.13 -7.71 7.09
C ALA A 290 16.29 -6.52 8.06
N LEU A 291 16.12 -5.27 7.58
CA LEU A 291 16.15 -4.08 8.43
C LEU A 291 15.07 -4.12 9.51
N LEU A 292 13.86 -4.56 9.17
CA LEU A 292 12.79 -4.72 10.17
C LEU A 292 13.16 -5.75 11.23
N ARG A 293 13.69 -6.91 10.85
CA ARG A 293 14.08 -7.96 11.83
C ARG A 293 15.19 -7.56 12.79
N GLY A 294 16.03 -6.60 12.42
CA GLY A 294 17.09 -6.08 13.30
C GLY A 294 16.71 -4.85 14.12
N THR A 295 15.52 -4.26 13.88
CA THR A 295 15.09 -3.04 14.58
C THR A 295 14.60 -3.32 16.00
N ARG A 296 14.74 -2.35 16.89
CA ARG A 296 14.12 -2.41 18.23
C ARG A 296 12.60 -2.36 18.18
N ALA A 297 12.06 -1.53 17.27
CA ALA A 297 10.63 -1.45 16.94
C ALA A 297 10.43 -0.74 15.61
N LEU A 298 9.28 -1.00 14.96
CA LEU A 298 8.73 -0.12 13.93
C LEU A 298 8.07 1.09 14.62
N LEU A 299 8.30 2.29 14.07
CA LEU A 299 7.66 3.54 14.51
C LEU A 299 6.72 4.04 13.41
N LEU A 300 5.44 4.22 13.71
CA LEU A 300 4.45 4.71 12.75
C LEU A 300 3.56 5.81 13.37
N PRO A 301 4.07 7.06 13.52
CA PRO A 301 3.36 8.17 14.16
C PRO A 301 2.34 8.84 13.24
N SER A 302 1.73 8.10 12.31
CA SER A 302 0.85 8.62 11.27
C SER A 302 -0.36 9.36 11.83
N LEU A 303 -0.79 10.42 11.14
CA LEU A 303 -2.00 11.17 11.46
C LEU A 303 -3.24 10.60 10.77
N ALA A 304 -3.05 9.82 9.71
CA ALA A 304 -4.12 9.13 8.98
C ALA A 304 -3.56 7.93 8.21
N GLU A 305 -4.31 6.82 8.20
CA GLU A 305 -4.02 5.58 7.48
C GLU A 305 -5.30 4.92 6.96
N GLY A 306 -5.19 4.20 5.84
CA GLY A 306 -6.30 3.40 5.34
C GLY A 306 -6.31 1.96 5.86
N PHE A 307 -5.11 1.38 6.15
CA PHE A 307 -4.97 0.02 6.68
C PHE A 307 -3.80 -0.14 7.64
N GLY A 308 -2.62 0.38 7.27
CA GLY A 308 -1.41 0.21 8.08
C GLY A 308 -0.61 -1.05 7.71
N LEU A 309 -0.40 -1.32 6.42
CA LEU A 309 0.47 -2.42 5.97
C LEU A 309 1.79 -2.51 6.74
N PRO A 310 2.52 -1.40 7.03
CA PRO A 310 3.76 -1.48 7.80
C PRO A 310 3.62 -2.11 9.19
N VAL A 311 2.47 -1.92 9.85
CA VAL A 311 2.18 -2.57 11.14
C VAL A 311 2.11 -4.08 10.96
N ALA A 312 1.26 -4.54 10.05
CA ALA A 312 1.10 -5.97 9.79
C ALA A 312 2.42 -6.61 9.27
N GLU A 313 3.17 -5.89 8.45
CA GLU A 313 4.49 -6.32 7.95
C GLU A 313 5.50 -6.51 9.10
N ALA A 314 5.62 -5.55 10.02
CA ALA A 314 6.53 -5.64 11.16
C ALA A 314 6.13 -6.78 12.10
N LEU A 315 4.85 -6.88 12.49
CA LEU A 315 4.35 -7.94 13.36
C LEU A 315 4.56 -9.34 12.74
N SER A 316 4.38 -9.50 11.42
CA SER A 316 4.61 -10.77 10.72
C SER A 316 6.06 -11.25 10.75
N LEU A 317 6.99 -10.32 10.99
CA LEU A 317 8.42 -10.59 11.13
C LEU A 317 8.87 -10.71 12.60
N GLY A 318 7.94 -10.69 13.56
CA GLY A 318 8.25 -10.78 14.98
C GLY A 318 8.75 -9.44 15.58
N VAL A 319 8.45 -8.31 14.94
CA VAL A 319 8.99 -6.99 15.32
C VAL A 319 7.94 -6.19 16.09
N PRO A 320 8.30 -5.66 17.28
CA PRO A 320 7.43 -4.78 18.03
C PRO A 320 7.08 -3.49 17.27
N VAL A 321 5.94 -2.90 17.60
CA VAL A 321 5.42 -1.70 16.92
C VAL A 321 4.96 -0.65 17.92
N LEU A 322 5.44 0.59 17.75
CA LEU A 322 4.88 1.79 18.35
C LEU A 322 4.15 2.56 17.24
N CYS A 323 2.85 2.71 17.33
CA CYS A 323 2.09 3.40 16.30
C CYS A 323 1.02 4.33 16.89
N SER A 324 0.51 5.23 16.02
CA SER A 324 -0.59 6.10 16.41
C SER A 324 -1.85 5.30 16.73
N ASP A 325 -2.64 5.81 17.66
CA ASP A 325 -3.95 5.26 17.99
C ASP A 325 -4.98 5.67 16.93
N LEU A 326 -5.04 4.90 15.84
CA LEU A 326 -5.95 5.09 14.73
C LEU A 326 -6.77 3.80 14.50
N PRO A 327 -8.07 3.89 14.15
CA PRO A 327 -8.91 2.71 13.94
C PRO A 327 -8.32 1.74 12.92
N ALA A 328 -7.86 2.21 11.77
CA ALA A 328 -7.22 1.37 10.75
C ALA A 328 -5.96 0.64 11.26
N LEU A 329 -5.17 1.25 12.16
CA LEU A 329 -3.99 0.62 12.75
C LEU A 329 -4.36 -0.40 13.83
N ARG A 330 -5.47 -0.17 14.56
CA ARG A 330 -6.02 -1.16 15.48
C ARG A 330 -6.56 -2.39 14.76
N GLU A 331 -7.16 -2.23 13.58
CA GLU A 331 -7.58 -3.36 12.74
C GLU A 331 -6.39 -4.19 12.25
N SER A 332 -5.33 -3.55 11.78
CA SER A 332 -4.15 -4.25 11.24
C SER A 332 -3.24 -4.86 12.31
N GLY A 333 -3.15 -4.23 13.48
CA GLY A 333 -2.27 -4.62 14.57
C GLY A 333 -2.94 -5.41 15.70
N GLY A 334 -4.28 -5.34 15.81
CA GLY A 334 -5.02 -5.96 16.91
C GLY A 334 -4.60 -5.40 18.26
N GLY A 335 -4.50 -6.27 19.26
CA GLY A 335 -4.08 -5.91 20.62
C GLY A 335 -2.56 -5.86 20.83
N VAL A 336 -1.73 -5.99 19.78
CA VAL A 336 -0.28 -6.14 19.92
C VAL A 336 0.49 -4.83 20.04
N PRO A 337 0.35 -3.85 19.10
CA PRO A 337 1.10 -2.60 19.17
C PRO A 337 0.85 -1.81 20.46
N ASP A 338 1.82 -1.00 20.83
CA ASP A 338 1.56 0.08 21.77
C ASP A 338 1.02 1.28 20.98
N TYR A 339 -0.24 1.61 21.21
CA TYR A 339 -0.96 2.70 20.55
C TYR A 339 -0.75 4.01 21.32
N LEU A 340 -0.32 5.05 20.61
CA LEU A 340 0.04 6.34 21.19
C LEU A 340 -0.70 7.48 20.48
N ASP A 341 -1.07 8.51 21.21
CA ASP A 341 -1.59 9.75 20.61
C ASP A 341 -0.49 10.39 19.74
N PRO A 342 -0.73 10.58 18.42
CA PRO A 342 0.25 11.14 17.49
C PRO A 342 0.66 12.58 17.79
N TYR A 343 -0.03 13.26 18.70
CA TYR A 343 0.28 14.62 19.17
C TYR A 343 0.99 14.66 20.52
N ASN A 344 1.11 13.54 21.23
CA ASN A 344 1.75 13.47 22.54
C ASN A 344 3.23 13.07 22.43
N ALA A 345 4.10 14.04 22.11
CA ALA A 345 5.54 13.82 21.98
C ALA A 345 6.20 13.23 23.24
N ALA A 346 5.70 13.55 24.44
CA ALA A 346 6.23 13.03 25.69
C ALA A 346 5.97 11.53 25.84
N ALA A 347 4.76 11.06 25.49
CA ALA A 347 4.41 9.64 25.51
C ALA A 347 5.24 8.84 24.49
N TRP A 348 5.43 9.38 23.28
CA TRP A 348 6.29 8.78 22.25
C TRP A 348 7.74 8.69 22.71
N HIS A 349 8.30 9.78 23.29
CA HIS A 349 9.66 9.78 23.81
C HIS A 349 9.86 8.71 24.89
N ALA A 350 8.95 8.65 25.88
CA ALA A 350 9.01 7.66 26.94
C ALA A 350 8.94 6.22 26.40
N ALA A 351 8.01 5.95 25.48
CA ALA A 351 7.88 4.64 24.84
C ALA A 351 9.14 4.24 24.04
N ILE A 352 9.72 5.16 23.28
CA ILE A 352 10.96 4.91 22.53
C ILE A 352 12.12 4.62 23.50
N VAL A 353 12.26 5.37 24.61
CA VAL A 353 13.28 5.12 25.63
C VAL A 353 13.13 3.73 26.23
N ASP A 354 11.92 3.30 26.56
CA ASP A 354 11.64 1.95 27.05
C ASP A 354 12.08 0.87 26.04
N PHE A 355 11.91 1.12 24.74
CA PHE A 355 12.23 0.16 23.68
C PHE A 355 13.71 0.15 23.25
N ILE A 356 14.54 1.09 23.72
CA ILE A 356 16.01 1.06 23.52
C ILE A 356 16.60 -0.20 24.16
N SER A 357 16.11 -0.60 25.33
CA SER A 357 16.51 -1.80 26.06
C SER A 357 15.41 -2.86 26.06
N ASP A 358 15.66 -4.00 26.70
CA ASP A 358 14.66 -5.05 26.89
C ASP A 358 13.82 -4.79 28.16
N SER A 359 13.14 -3.65 28.16
CA SER A 359 12.25 -3.23 29.25
C SER A 359 11.03 -4.17 29.40
N SER A 360 10.38 -4.11 30.56
CA SER A 360 9.13 -4.85 30.82
C SER A 360 8.04 -4.51 29.82
N ARG A 361 7.96 -3.25 29.37
CA ARG A 361 7.02 -2.80 28.35
C ARG A 361 7.25 -3.48 27.01
N ARG A 362 8.51 -3.53 26.55
CA ARG A 362 8.89 -4.21 25.31
C ARG A 362 8.64 -5.72 25.41
N GLN A 363 9.00 -6.36 26.52
CA GLN A 363 8.76 -7.78 26.77
C GLN A 363 7.25 -8.13 26.75
N ALA A 364 6.42 -7.30 27.37
CA ALA A 364 4.96 -7.46 27.36
C ALA A 364 4.38 -7.38 25.93
N GLN A 365 4.93 -6.51 25.08
CA GLN A 365 4.49 -6.46 23.67
C GLN A 365 4.93 -7.70 22.89
N LEU A 366 6.16 -8.19 23.10
CA LEU A 366 6.65 -9.42 22.48
C LEU A 366 5.78 -10.64 22.87
N ALA A 367 5.37 -10.74 24.13
CA ALA A 367 4.47 -11.80 24.58
C ALA A 367 3.08 -11.73 23.90
N ARG A 368 2.52 -10.52 23.70
CA ARG A 368 1.28 -10.35 22.92
C ARG A 368 1.47 -10.77 21.44
N LEU A 369 2.65 -10.50 20.89
CA LEU A 369 2.98 -10.81 19.52
C LEU A 369 3.01 -12.31 19.19
N GLU A 370 3.39 -13.16 20.16
CA GLU A 370 3.41 -14.62 20.00
C GLU A 370 2.04 -15.21 19.62
N GLN A 371 0.95 -14.55 20.03
CA GLN A 371 -0.43 -14.99 19.76
C GLN A 371 -1.05 -14.32 18.53
N TRP A 372 -0.35 -13.37 17.90
CA TRP A 372 -0.88 -12.63 16.78
C TRP A 372 -0.77 -13.42 15.46
N LEU A 373 -1.84 -13.41 14.70
CA LEU A 373 -1.89 -14.07 13.40
C LEU A 373 -1.86 -13.02 12.28
N PRO A 374 -0.94 -13.14 11.32
CA PRO A 374 -0.86 -12.22 10.20
C PRO A 374 -2.09 -12.33 9.29
N PRO A 375 -2.60 -11.21 8.77
CA PRO A 375 -3.60 -11.26 7.73
C PRO A 375 -3.02 -11.94 6.47
N LEU A 376 -3.80 -12.83 5.86
CA LEU A 376 -3.38 -13.64 4.71
C LEU A 376 -4.05 -13.16 3.43
N TRP A 377 -3.29 -13.12 2.34
CA TRP A 377 -3.85 -12.87 1.00
C TRP A 377 -4.91 -13.91 0.60
N SER A 378 -4.77 -15.16 1.02
CA SER A 378 -5.78 -16.19 0.78
C SER A 378 -7.14 -15.86 1.41
N ALA A 379 -7.15 -15.31 2.63
CA ALA A 379 -8.38 -14.86 3.29
C ALA A 379 -8.98 -13.63 2.57
N HIS A 380 -8.14 -12.66 2.18
CA HIS A 380 -8.55 -11.52 1.37
C HIS A 380 -9.24 -11.96 0.08
N PHE A 381 -8.58 -12.81 -0.71
CA PHE A 381 -9.13 -13.27 -1.99
C PHE A 381 -10.39 -14.11 -1.82
N ALA A 382 -10.50 -14.93 -0.76
CA ALA A 382 -11.72 -15.67 -0.49
C ALA A 382 -12.95 -14.74 -0.24
N LEU A 383 -12.73 -13.55 0.36
CA LEU A 383 -13.77 -12.53 0.52
C LEU A 383 -14.14 -11.89 -0.81
N VAL A 384 -13.13 -11.52 -1.59
CA VAL A 384 -13.29 -10.89 -2.92
C VAL A 384 -13.97 -11.84 -3.91
N ASP A 385 -13.58 -13.11 -3.95
CA ASP A 385 -14.16 -14.12 -4.84
C ASP A 385 -15.64 -14.36 -4.50
N ARG A 386 -15.99 -14.40 -3.20
CA ARG A 386 -17.40 -14.48 -2.78
C ARG A 386 -18.20 -13.26 -3.21
N LEU A 387 -17.64 -12.05 -3.05
CA LEU A 387 -18.30 -10.83 -3.53
C LEU A 387 -18.54 -10.90 -5.04
N ILE A 388 -17.52 -11.26 -5.83
CA ILE A 388 -17.63 -11.36 -7.29
C ILE A 388 -18.67 -12.41 -7.70
N ALA A 389 -18.70 -13.55 -7.02
CA ALA A 389 -19.67 -14.63 -7.29
C ALA A 389 -21.11 -14.25 -6.93
N SER A 390 -21.33 -13.35 -5.97
CA SER A 390 -22.64 -12.88 -5.55
C SER A 390 -23.23 -11.79 -6.46
N LEU A 391 -22.44 -11.22 -7.37
CA LEU A 391 -22.93 -10.17 -8.26
C LEU A 391 -23.98 -10.72 -9.21
N PRO A 392 -25.13 -10.02 -9.36
CA PRO A 392 -26.29 -10.47 -10.14
C PRO A 392 -25.98 -10.55 -11.64
#